data_9b552126c47cd34f18df93f5e69312df
#
_entry.id   9b552126c47cd34f18df93f5e69312df
#
_cell.length_a   1.000
_cell.length_b   1.000
_cell.length_c   1.000
_cell.angle_alpha   90.00
_cell.angle_beta   90.00
_cell.angle_gamma   90.00
#
_symmetry.space_group_name_H-M   'P 1'
#
loop_
_entity.id
_entity.type
_entity.pdbx_description
1 polymer ?
#
loop_
_entity_poly.entity_id
_entity_poly.type
_entity_poly.pdbx_seq_one_letter_code
_entity_poly.pdbx_strand_id
1 'polypeptide(L)'
;MTSGRDLLDGLAHLTGIRNAQRLEYSLLKTLDDIYESARIWAIQLDAEGQPRSLHTFDRKHDAVMTVPFDPKDQPVPDGLLEQALATGQPVAEADVSGRRVSVFPMSGLNEFSICLVFSFDDDDADESLDARLVKSFLSVYRNFVKLIDDAQTDELTGLLNRKTFDDNFRDLATLERSVHRPGLAEDRRREPDPEETQIWLGVIDVDDFKKINDGFGHVYGDEVLILLARLLQKSFRENDLIYRFGGEEFVVLAEVAGADRAAATFERLQHAVADYVVPRVGRVTTSIGVTQLRPYKTASAVLDEADQALYYAKANGKNRVCMYDRLVAEGMIKPSRIDVGEIELF
;
A
#
# COMPACT_ATOMS: atom_id res chain seq x y z
N MET A 1 -19.09 -33.39 -5.77
CA MET A 1 -18.47 -33.61 -4.42
C MET A 1 -17.01 -33.23 -4.54
N THR A 2 -16.69 -32.04 -4.16
CA THR A 2 -15.30 -31.52 -4.14
C THR A 2 -14.48 -32.42 -3.22
N SER A 3 -13.38 -32.99 -3.73
CA SER A 3 -12.51 -33.89 -2.96
C SER A 3 -11.93 -33.13 -1.77
N GLY A 4 -11.90 -33.72 -0.57
CA GLY A 4 -11.24 -33.13 0.59
C GLY A 4 -9.76 -32.80 0.33
N ARG A 5 -9.20 -33.29 -0.78
CA ARG A 5 -7.86 -32.99 -1.28
C ARG A 5 -7.80 -31.59 -1.90
N ASP A 6 -8.79 -31.20 -2.70
CA ASP A 6 -8.86 -29.87 -3.36
C ASP A 6 -9.00 -28.75 -2.32
N LEU A 7 -9.72 -29.03 -1.22
CA LEU A 7 -9.83 -28.16 -0.06
C LEU A 7 -8.51 -27.98 0.68
N LEU A 8 -7.77 -29.07 0.90
CA LEU A 8 -6.47 -29.02 1.59
C LEU A 8 -5.41 -28.34 0.71
N ASP A 9 -5.43 -28.59 -0.59
CA ASP A 9 -4.52 -27.95 -1.54
C ASP A 9 -4.80 -26.45 -1.67
N GLY A 10 -6.07 -26.02 -1.69
CA GLY A 10 -6.46 -24.60 -1.64
C GLY A 10 -6.01 -23.90 -0.36
N LEU A 11 -6.22 -24.53 0.80
CA LEU A 11 -5.75 -24.00 2.09
C LEU A 11 -4.20 -23.98 2.16
N ALA A 12 -3.52 -25.00 1.67
CA ALA A 12 -2.07 -25.06 1.62
C ALA A 12 -1.51 -23.95 0.71
N HIS A 13 -2.16 -23.68 -0.42
CA HIS A 13 -1.76 -22.60 -1.31
C HIS A 13 -1.93 -21.23 -0.63
N LEU A 14 -3.06 -20.97 0.04
CA LEU A 14 -3.28 -19.76 0.82
C LEU A 14 -2.18 -19.53 1.87
N THR A 15 -1.74 -20.57 2.55
CA THR A 15 -0.77 -20.45 3.65
C THR A 15 0.66 -20.17 3.20
N GLY A 16 0.99 -20.35 1.91
CA GLY A 16 2.29 -20.04 1.33
C GLY A 16 2.47 -18.61 0.83
N ILE A 17 1.39 -17.81 0.81
CA ILE A 17 1.36 -16.49 0.17
C ILE A 17 1.75 -15.40 1.18
N ARG A 18 2.63 -14.47 0.76
CA ARG A 18 3.13 -13.34 1.56
C ARG A 18 2.74 -11.97 0.99
N ASN A 19 1.76 -11.93 0.08
CA ASN A 19 1.27 -10.70 -0.54
C ASN A 19 -0.27 -10.72 -0.55
N ALA A 20 -0.91 -9.66 -0.09
CA ALA A 20 -2.36 -9.57 0.06
C ALA A 20 -3.12 -9.77 -1.27
N GLN A 21 -2.61 -9.22 -2.38
CA GLN A 21 -3.24 -9.38 -3.70
C GLN A 21 -3.19 -10.84 -4.18
N ARG A 22 -2.07 -11.53 -3.95
CA ARG A 22 -1.97 -12.96 -4.27
C ARG A 22 -2.85 -13.82 -3.37
N LEU A 23 -3.02 -13.39 -2.12
CA LEU A 23 -3.92 -14.07 -1.18
C LEU A 23 -5.37 -13.95 -1.62
N GLU A 24 -5.80 -12.79 -2.06
CA GLU A 24 -7.15 -12.55 -2.62
C GLU A 24 -7.38 -13.35 -3.90
N TYR A 25 -6.42 -13.34 -4.83
CA TYR A 25 -6.44 -14.19 -6.01
C TYR A 25 -6.64 -15.66 -5.64
N SER A 26 -5.85 -16.18 -4.69
CA SER A 26 -5.95 -17.57 -4.26
C SER A 26 -7.29 -17.89 -3.60
N LEU A 27 -7.84 -16.96 -2.79
CA LEU A 27 -9.15 -17.11 -2.19
C LEU A 27 -10.25 -17.21 -3.25
N LEU A 28 -10.31 -16.24 -4.17
CA LEU A 28 -11.33 -16.18 -5.20
C LEU A 28 -11.23 -17.36 -6.16
N LYS A 29 -10.02 -17.74 -6.58
CA LYS A 29 -9.79 -18.92 -7.41
C LYS A 29 -10.23 -20.20 -6.72
N THR A 30 -9.84 -20.42 -5.45
CA THR A 30 -10.24 -21.62 -4.71
C THR A 30 -11.75 -21.72 -4.55
N LEU A 31 -12.42 -20.61 -4.24
CA LEU A 31 -13.87 -20.60 -4.13
C LEU A 31 -14.56 -20.81 -5.47
N ASP A 32 -14.02 -20.26 -6.56
CA ASP A 32 -14.51 -20.46 -7.92
C ASP A 32 -14.35 -21.92 -8.37
N ASP A 33 -13.25 -22.59 -8.03
CA ASP A 33 -13.03 -24.02 -8.28
C ASP A 33 -13.98 -24.92 -7.47
N ILE A 34 -14.36 -24.52 -6.24
CA ILE A 34 -15.29 -25.25 -5.37
C ILE A 34 -16.74 -25.07 -5.82
N TYR A 35 -17.11 -23.85 -6.16
CA TYR A 35 -18.49 -23.45 -6.50
C TYR A 35 -18.59 -23.05 -7.97
N GLU A 36 -18.31 -24.03 -8.88
CA GLU A 36 -18.23 -23.81 -10.35
C GLU A 36 -19.51 -23.17 -10.96
N SER A 37 -20.68 -23.42 -10.36
CA SER A 37 -21.96 -22.86 -10.80
C SER A 37 -22.28 -21.47 -10.22
N ALA A 38 -21.48 -21.00 -9.25
CA ALA A 38 -21.68 -19.69 -8.66
C ALA A 38 -20.91 -18.60 -9.43
N ARG A 39 -21.45 -17.40 -9.44
CA ARG A 39 -20.68 -16.18 -9.70
C ARG A 39 -20.23 -15.63 -8.36
N ILE A 40 -18.92 -15.38 -8.24
CA ILE A 40 -18.32 -14.97 -6.97
C ILE A 40 -17.65 -13.61 -7.13
N TRP A 41 -17.97 -12.71 -6.20
CA TRP A 41 -17.34 -11.41 -6.09
C TRP A 41 -16.83 -11.17 -4.69
N ALA A 42 -15.73 -10.42 -4.57
CA ALA A 42 -15.32 -9.77 -3.35
C ALA A 42 -15.59 -8.27 -3.49
N ILE A 43 -16.42 -7.72 -2.62
CA ILE A 43 -16.66 -6.29 -2.52
C ILE A 43 -15.70 -5.74 -1.48
N GLN A 44 -14.80 -4.86 -1.88
CA GLN A 44 -13.90 -4.14 -0.99
C GLN A 44 -14.59 -2.89 -0.46
N LEU A 45 -14.49 -2.67 0.85
CA LEU A 45 -15.10 -1.54 1.55
C LEU A 45 -14.00 -0.62 2.09
N ASP A 46 -14.30 0.66 2.19
CA ASP A 46 -13.44 1.62 2.90
C ASP A 46 -13.61 1.54 4.43
N ALA A 47 -12.90 2.41 5.16
CA ALA A 47 -12.95 2.49 6.62
C ALA A 47 -14.33 2.87 7.17
N GLU A 48 -15.14 3.58 6.37
CA GLU A 48 -16.52 3.96 6.67
C GLU A 48 -17.53 2.87 6.30
N GLY A 49 -17.06 1.73 5.75
CA GLY A 49 -17.91 0.61 5.32
C GLY A 49 -18.60 0.82 3.98
N GLN A 50 -18.15 1.81 3.16
CA GLN A 50 -18.70 2.06 1.84
C GLN A 50 -18.00 1.20 0.79
N PRO A 51 -18.75 0.64 -0.19
CA PRO A 51 -18.16 -0.15 -1.26
C PRO A 51 -17.25 0.70 -2.16
N ARG A 52 -16.03 0.23 -2.40
CA ARG A 52 -15.03 0.89 -3.27
C ARG A 52 -14.85 0.19 -4.61
N SER A 53 -14.65 -1.11 -4.56
CA SER A 53 -14.34 -1.91 -5.74
C SER A 53 -14.96 -3.30 -5.66
N LEU A 54 -15.16 -3.87 -6.83
CA LEU A 54 -15.67 -5.21 -7.05
C LEU A 54 -14.57 -6.04 -7.68
N HIS A 55 -14.24 -7.15 -7.07
CA HIS A 55 -13.21 -8.07 -7.52
C HIS A 55 -13.84 -9.41 -7.86
N THR A 56 -13.47 -10.00 -8.99
CA THR A 56 -13.93 -11.32 -9.42
C THR A 56 -12.81 -12.09 -10.09
N PHE A 57 -12.87 -13.42 -10.00
CA PHE A 57 -11.90 -14.26 -10.70
C PHE A 57 -12.33 -14.48 -12.15
N ASP A 58 -11.44 -14.17 -13.09
CA ASP A 58 -11.64 -14.42 -14.51
C ASP A 58 -10.91 -15.71 -14.92
N ARG A 59 -11.66 -16.79 -15.11
CA ARG A 59 -11.14 -18.10 -15.55
C ARG A 59 -10.39 -18.04 -16.87
N LYS A 60 -10.76 -17.13 -17.78
CA LYS A 60 -10.14 -17.02 -19.11
C LYS A 60 -8.73 -16.46 -19.03
N HIS A 61 -8.49 -15.52 -18.15
CA HIS A 61 -7.20 -14.83 -18.02
C HIS A 61 -6.41 -15.33 -16.81
N ASP A 62 -6.96 -16.24 -16.00
CA ASP A 62 -6.39 -16.74 -14.73
C ASP A 62 -5.95 -15.57 -13.81
N ALA A 63 -6.83 -14.58 -13.65
CA ALA A 63 -6.54 -13.33 -12.94
C ALA A 63 -7.75 -12.81 -12.19
N VAL A 64 -7.52 -11.96 -11.18
CA VAL A 64 -8.56 -11.18 -10.53
C VAL A 64 -8.80 -9.91 -11.35
N MET A 65 -10.04 -9.73 -11.76
CA MET A 65 -10.53 -8.52 -12.41
C MET A 65 -11.06 -7.58 -11.32
N THR A 66 -10.58 -6.34 -11.32
CA THR A 66 -11.02 -5.30 -10.41
C THR A 66 -11.73 -4.21 -11.18
N VAL A 67 -12.95 -3.87 -10.76
CA VAL A 67 -13.71 -2.74 -11.31
C VAL A 67 -14.17 -1.83 -10.17
N PRO A 68 -14.28 -0.51 -10.39
CA PRO A 68 -14.90 0.39 -9.43
C PRO A 68 -16.33 -0.08 -9.11
N PHE A 69 -16.74 0.06 -7.85
CA PHE A 69 -18.11 -0.27 -7.47
C PHE A 69 -19.10 0.74 -8.04
N ASP A 70 -20.08 0.27 -8.82
CA ASP A 70 -21.19 1.10 -9.31
C ASP A 70 -22.51 0.63 -8.65
N PRO A 71 -23.17 1.46 -7.85
CA PRO A 71 -24.44 1.11 -7.22
C PRO A 71 -25.56 0.71 -8.20
N LYS A 72 -25.43 1.12 -9.49
CA LYS A 72 -26.43 0.81 -10.53
C LYS A 72 -26.19 -0.54 -11.20
N ASP A 73 -24.98 -1.05 -11.11
CA ASP A 73 -24.56 -2.33 -11.73
C ASP A 73 -23.95 -3.25 -10.65
N GLN A 74 -24.58 -3.29 -9.47
CA GLN A 74 -24.09 -4.11 -8.37
C GLN A 74 -24.70 -5.53 -8.41
N PRO A 75 -23.92 -6.55 -8.03
CA PRO A 75 -24.41 -7.93 -8.00
C PRO A 75 -25.26 -8.27 -6.76
N VAL A 76 -25.56 -7.28 -5.90
CA VAL A 76 -26.20 -7.46 -4.61
C VAL A 76 -27.53 -6.71 -4.59
N PRO A 77 -28.64 -7.33 -4.12
CA PRO A 77 -29.89 -6.63 -3.87
C PRO A 77 -29.73 -5.44 -2.93
N ASP A 78 -30.56 -4.40 -3.13
CA ASP A 78 -30.53 -3.18 -2.31
C ASP A 78 -30.72 -3.51 -0.83
N GLY A 79 -29.86 -2.96 0.03
CA GLY A 79 -29.92 -3.14 1.48
C GLY A 79 -29.33 -4.46 2.02
N LEU A 80 -29.05 -5.45 1.17
CA LEU A 80 -28.54 -6.75 1.62
C LEU A 80 -27.10 -6.65 2.14
N LEU A 81 -26.28 -5.82 1.50
CA LEU A 81 -24.90 -5.56 1.91
C LEU A 81 -24.85 -4.86 3.28
N GLU A 82 -25.67 -3.81 3.47
CA GLU A 82 -25.80 -3.09 4.73
C GLU A 82 -26.30 -4.01 5.86
N GLN A 83 -27.24 -4.89 5.56
CA GLN A 83 -27.72 -5.87 6.53
C GLN A 83 -26.63 -6.85 6.95
N ALA A 84 -25.83 -7.36 5.99
CA ALA A 84 -24.71 -8.23 6.28
C ALA A 84 -23.69 -7.55 7.18
N LEU A 85 -23.31 -6.30 6.86
CA LEU A 85 -22.35 -5.51 7.62
C LEU A 85 -22.87 -5.18 9.03
N ALA A 86 -24.11 -4.76 9.15
CA ALA A 86 -24.73 -4.42 10.45
C ALA A 86 -24.82 -5.62 11.40
N THR A 87 -25.09 -6.82 10.87
CA THR A 87 -25.25 -8.04 11.67
C THR A 87 -23.92 -8.79 11.87
N GLY A 88 -22.94 -8.57 11.00
CA GLY A 88 -21.71 -9.37 10.96
C GLY A 88 -21.95 -10.85 10.63
N GLN A 89 -23.13 -11.19 10.11
CA GLN A 89 -23.53 -12.55 9.78
C GLN A 89 -23.86 -12.67 8.30
N PRO A 90 -23.71 -13.87 7.70
CA PRO A 90 -24.16 -14.10 6.33
C PRO A 90 -25.66 -13.86 6.20
N VAL A 91 -26.03 -13.22 5.12
CA VAL A 91 -27.42 -12.97 4.72
C VAL A 91 -27.64 -13.43 3.29
N ALA A 92 -28.87 -13.83 2.95
CA ALA A 92 -29.22 -14.26 1.60
C ALA A 92 -30.61 -13.77 1.23
N GLU A 93 -30.78 -13.34 -0.04
CA GLU A 93 -32.04 -12.88 -0.60
C GLU A 93 -32.08 -13.20 -2.10
N ALA A 94 -33.27 -13.31 -2.67
CA ALA A 94 -33.42 -13.43 -4.13
C ALA A 94 -33.35 -12.05 -4.77
N ASP A 95 -32.58 -11.95 -5.87
CA ASP A 95 -32.53 -10.73 -6.69
C ASP A 95 -33.83 -10.54 -7.52
N VAL A 96 -33.91 -9.43 -8.25
CA VAL A 96 -35.04 -9.09 -9.12
C VAL A 96 -35.31 -10.10 -10.23
N SER A 97 -34.33 -10.94 -10.58
CA SER A 97 -34.42 -12.01 -11.56
C SER A 97 -34.76 -13.37 -10.94
N GLY A 98 -34.90 -13.44 -9.61
CA GLY A 98 -35.17 -14.66 -8.83
C GLY A 98 -33.90 -15.45 -8.48
N ARG A 99 -32.71 -14.96 -8.81
CA ARG A 99 -31.44 -15.62 -8.45
C ARG A 99 -31.14 -15.39 -6.98
N ARG A 100 -30.72 -16.42 -6.30
CA ARG A 100 -30.33 -16.30 -4.90
C ARG A 100 -28.94 -15.70 -4.76
N VAL A 101 -28.84 -14.63 -3.98
CA VAL A 101 -27.60 -13.92 -3.66
C VAL A 101 -27.30 -14.08 -2.18
N SER A 102 -26.13 -14.58 -1.85
CA SER A 102 -25.65 -14.77 -0.47
C SER A 102 -24.44 -13.89 -0.22
N VAL A 103 -24.47 -13.09 0.85
CA VAL A 103 -23.42 -12.16 1.25
C VAL A 103 -22.78 -12.62 2.55
N PHE A 104 -21.45 -12.76 2.54
CA PHE A 104 -20.64 -13.15 3.70
C PHE A 104 -19.73 -11.99 4.09
N PRO A 105 -20.06 -11.23 5.15
CA PRO A 105 -19.25 -10.12 5.59
C PRO A 105 -18.00 -10.63 6.32
N MET A 106 -16.89 -9.98 6.08
CA MET A 106 -15.66 -10.15 6.83
C MET A 106 -15.19 -8.78 7.32
N SER A 107 -15.49 -8.47 8.58
CA SER A 107 -15.04 -7.25 9.25
C SER A 107 -13.74 -7.50 10.03
N GLY A 108 -12.94 -6.45 10.21
CA GLY A 108 -11.78 -6.45 11.11
C GLY A 108 -10.43 -6.62 10.42
N LEU A 109 -10.32 -6.23 9.15
CA LEU A 109 -9.05 -5.95 8.49
C LEU A 109 -8.90 -4.43 8.45
N ASN A 110 -8.00 -3.88 9.23
CA ASN A 110 -7.66 -2.46 9.39
C ASN A 110 -8.48 -1.46 8.51
N GLU A 111 -7.98 -1.01 7.38
CA GLU A 111 -8.68 -0.06 6.51
C GLU A 111 -9.57 -0.72 5.45
N PHE A 112 -9.55 -2.08 5.32
CA PHE A 112 -10.30 -2.79 4.29
C PHE A 112 -11.11 -3.95 4.86
N SER A 113 -12.42 -3.82 4.83
CA SER A 113 -13.35 -4.92 5.03
C SER A 113 -13.73 -5.51 3.67
N ILE A 114 -13.90 -6.84 3.61
CA ILE A 114 -14.34 -7.54 2.40
C ILE A 114 -15.68 -8.21 2.65
N CYS A 115 -16.58 -8.15 1.65
CA CYS A 115 -17.77 -8.99 1.60
C CYS A 115 -17.66 -9.94 0.42
N LEU A 116 -17.71 -11.25 0.67
CA LEU A 116 -17.87 -12.22 -0.41
C LEU A 116 -19.34 -12.34 -0.80
N VAL A 117 -19.60 -12.30 -2.09
CA VAL A 117 -20.93 -12.41 -2.67
C VAL A 117 -20.96 -13.63 -3.58
N PHE A 118 -21.95 -14.50 -3.37
CA PHE A 118 -22.23 -15.65 -4.22
C PHE A 118 -23.59 -15.46 -4.88
N SER A 119 -23.69 -15.65 -6.20
CA SER A 119 -24.95 -15.64 -6.94
C SER A 119 -25.06 -16.92 -7.73
N PHE A 120 -26.18 -17.61 -7.62
CA PHE A 120 -26.47 -18.85 -8.32
C PHE A 120 -27.60 -18.64 -9.33
N ASP A 121 -27.43 -19.17 -10.54
CA ASP A 121 -28.44 -19.08 -11.59
C ASP A 121 -29.61 -20.11 -11.38
N ASP A 122 -29.43 -21.09 -10.47
CA ASP A 122 -30.39 -22.17 -10.22
C ASP A 122 -30.65 -22.36 -8.71
N ASP A 123 -31.90 -22.52 -8.31
CA ASP A 123 -32.28 -22.70 -6.87
C ASP A 123 -31.64 -23.96 -6.25
N ASP A 124 -31.46 -25.02 -7.05
CA ASP A 124 -30.84 -26.27 -6.59
C ASP A 124 -29.31 -26.13 -6.30
N ALA A 125 -28.65 -25.16 -6.90
CA ALA A 125 -27.22 -24.93 -6.72
C ALA A 125 -26.87 -24.24 -5.39
N ASP A 126 -27.81 -23.47 -4.81
CA ASP A 126 -27.62 -22.82 -3.50
C ASP A 126 -27.60 -23.82 -2.33
N GLU A 127 -28.28 -24.98 -2.46
CA GLU A 127 -28.19 -26.04 -1.46
C GLU A 127 -26.78 -26.61 -1.31
N SER A 128 -25.92 -26.40 -2.32
CA SER A 128 -24.50 -26.79 -2.30
C SER A 128 -23.62 -25.81 -1.52
N LEU A 129 -24.09 -24.58 -1.23
CA LEU A 129 -23.31 -23.55 -0.54
C LEU A 129 -23.18 -23.87 0.96
N ASP A 130 -22.06 -24.42 1.36
CA ASP A 130 -21.75 -24.64 2.77
C ASP A 130 -21.22 -23.35 3.43
N ALA A 131 -22.13 -22.64 4.11
CA ALA A 131 -21.79 -21.42 4.85
C ALA A 131 -20.70 -21.62 5.90
N ARG A 132 -20.53 -22.83 6.45
CA ARG A 132 -19.44 -23.14 7.41
C ARG A 132 -18.10 -23.18 6.71
N LEU A 133 -18.09 -23.75 5.50
CA LEU A 133 -16.90 -23.83 4.67
C LEU A 133 -16.44 -22.42 4.26
N VAL A 134 -17.35 -21.61 3.72
CA VAL A 134 -17.04 -20.21 3.35
C VAL A 134 -16.52 -19.42 4.55
N LYS A 135 -17.16 -19.51 5.71
CA LYS A 135 -16.68 -18.88 6.95
C LYS A 135 -15.28 -19.36 7.36
N SER A 136 -14.96 -20.63 7.14
CA SER A 136 -13.64 -21.18 7.44
C SER A 136 -12.58 -20.60 6.52
N PHE A 137 -12.84 -20.50 5.22
CA PHE A 137 -11.96 -19.83 4.26
C PHE A 137 -11.76 -18.36 4.62
N LEU A 138 -12.83 -17.63 4.91
CA LEU A 138 -12.73 -16.22 5.33
C LEU A 138 -11.92 -16.06 6.63
N SER A 139 -12.07 -16.99 7.58
CA SER A 139 -11.28 -16.96 8.82
C SER A 139 -9.81 -17.18 8.58
N VAL A 140 -9.45 -18.13 7.70
CA VAL A 140 -8.07 -18.38 7.29
C VAL A 140 -7.52 -17.15 6.54
N TYR A 141 -8.25 -16.66 5.55
CA TYR A 141 -7.88 -15.46 4.80
C TYR A 141 -7.60 -14.26 5.73
N ARG A 142 -8.54 -13.95 6.64
CA ARG A 142 -8.38 -12.88 7.62
C ARG A 142 -7.12 -13.02 8.48
N ASN A 143 -6.85 -14.23 8.97
CA ASN A 143 -5.67 -14.47 9.79
C ASN A 143 -4.38 -14.25 9.00
N PHE A 144 -4.35 -14.66 7.71
CA PHE A 144 -3.18 -14.44 6.86
C PHE A 144 -3.00 -12.98 6.47
N VAL A 145 -4.10 -12.26 6.11
CA VAL A 145 -4.00 -10.81 5.85
C VAL A 145 -3.46 -10.09 7.08
N LYS A 146 -3.95 -10.43 8.28
CA LYS A 146 -3.43 -9.85 9.51
C LYS A 146 -1.95 -10.15 9.72
N LEU A 147 -1.52 -11.39 9.50
CA LEU A 147 -0.10 -11.77 9.60
C LEU A 147 0.77 -11.04 8.58
N ILE A 148 0.26 -10.82 7.36
CA ILE A 148 0.95 -10.04 6.33
C ILE A 148 1.05 -8.58 6.77
N ASP A 149 -0.04 -7.99 7.24
CA ASP A 149 -0.11 -6.61 7.71
C ASP A 149 0.85 -6.39 8.90
N ASP A 150 0.79 -7.24 9.94
CA ASP A 150 1.69 -7.22 11.09
C ASP A 150 3.19 -7.38 10.66
N ALA A 151 3.46 -8.12 9.58
CA ALA A 151 4.81 -8.28 9.04
C ALA A 151 5.28 -7.11 8.16
N GLN A 152 4.37 -6.31 7.62
CA GLN A 152 4.64 -5.22 6.67
C GLN A 152 4.59 -3.84 7.30
N THR A 153 3.97 -3.69 8.48
CA THR A 153 3.80 -2.41 9.16
C THR A 153 4.69 -2.26 10.39
N ASP A 154 4.87 -1.03 10.82
CA ASP A 154 5.51 -0.66 12.07
C ASP A 154 4.45 -0.59 13.19
N GLU A 155 4.63 -1.33 14.27
CA GLU A 155 3.65 -1.49 15.36
C GLU A 155 3.29 -0.17 16.05
N LEU A 156 4.21 0.80 16.11
CA LEU A 156 3.96 2.08 16.79
C LEU A 156 3.14 3.04 15.93
N THR A 157 3.47 3.13 14.64
CA THR A 157 2.92 4.17 13.77
C THR A 157 1.86 3.67 12.79
N GLY A 158 1.78 2.36 12.56
CA GLY A 158 0.92 1.74 11.55
C GLY A 158 1.35 1.99 10.10
N LEU A 159 2.47 2.69 9.87
CA LEU A 159 3.05 2.88 8.55
C LEU A 159 3.77 1.62 8.08
N LEU A 160 4.05 1.52 6.78
CA LEU A 160 4.86 0.43 6.25
C LEU A 160 6.25 0.42 6.91
N ASN A 161 6.79 -0.76 7.13
CA ASN A 161 8.13 -0.89 7.74
C ASN A 161 9.24 -0.92 6.67
N ARG A 162 10.50 -0.84 7.11
CA ARG A 162 11.69 -0.86 6.24
C ARG A 162 11.75 -2.11 5.36
N LYS A 163 11.37 -3.28 5.87
CA LYS A 163 11.39 -4.52 5.10
C LYS A 163 10.46 -4.46 3.89
N THR A 164 9.28 -3.89 4.07
CA THR A 164 8.30 -3.71 3.01
C THR A 164 8.78 -2.72 1.95
N PHE A 165 9.59 -1.73 2.33
CA PHE A 165 10.23 -0.82 1.36
C PHE A 165 11.10 -1.58 0.36
N ASP A 166 11.95 -2.51 0.81
CA ASP A 166 12.85 -3.26 -0.07
C ASP A 166 12.09 -4.13 -1.09
N ASP A 167 10.93 -4.66 -0.69
CA ASP A 167 10.06 -5.45 -1.56
C ASP A 167 9.33 -4.54 -2.58
N ASN A 168 8.69 -3.46 -2.13
CA ASN A 168 7.99 -2.52 -3.00
C ASN A 168 8.93 -1.79 -3.97
N PHE A 169 10.13 -1.42 -3.53
CA PHE A 169 11.11 -0.75 -4.38
C PHE A 169 11.54 -1.65 -5.57
N ARG A 170 11.70 -2.95 -5.35
CA ARG A 170 12.01 -3.91 -6.42
C ARG A 170 10.89 -3.97 -7.45
N ASP A 171 9.64 -3.94 -7.02
CA ASP A 171 8.48 -3.98 -7.90
C ASP A 171 8.36 -2.69 -8.73
N LEU A 172 8.52 -1.51 -8.10
CA LEU A 172 8.54 -0.21 -8.78
C LEU A 172 9.67 -0.11 -9.80
N ALA A 173 10.89 -0.49 -9.43
CA ALA A 173 12.03 -0.50 -10.34
C ALA A 173 11.84 -1.45 -11.54
N THR A 174 11.02 -2.49 -11.38
CA THR A 174 10.68 -3.43 -12.46
C THR A 174 9.62 -2.84 -13.39
N LEU A 175 8.61 -2.14 -12.84
CA LEU A 175 7.59 -1.43 -13.61
C LEU A 175 8.20 -0.30 -14.45
N GLU A 176 9.06 0.54 -13.88
CA GLU A 176 9.75 1.58 -14.64
C GLU A 176 10.62 1.01 -15.77
N ARG A 177 11.28 -0.14 -15.55
CA ARG A 177 12.03 -0.85 -16.62
C ARG A 177 11.12 -1.36 -17.74
N SER A 178 9.90 -1.74 -17.44
CA SER A 178 8.93 -2.24 -18.45
C SER A 178 8.30 -1.11 -19.27
N VAL A 179 8.12 0.06 -18.69
CA VAL A 179 7.64 1.28 -19.38
C VAL A 179 8.75 1.87 -20.27
N HIS A 180 9.99 1.84 -19.82
CA HIS A 180 11.16 2.22 -20.60
C HIS A 180 11.75 0.98 -21.31
N ARG A 181 11.05 0.43 -22.31
CA ARG A 181 11.60 -0.64 -23.16
C ARG A 181 12.90 -0.17 -23.84
N PRO A 182 14.02 -0.90 -23.71
CA PRO A 182 15.22 -0.61 -24.48
C PRO A 182 15.00 -1.08 -25.92
N GLY A 183 14.49 -0.20 -26.76
CA GLY A 183 14.19 -0.52 -28.16
C GLY A 183 14.75 0.44 -29.18
N LEU A 184 15.10 1.66 -28.82
CA LEU A 184 15.72 2.62 -29.76
C LEU A 184 16.68 3.51 -29.02
N ALA A 185 17.90 3.64 -29.53
CA ALA A 185 19.00 4.47 -29.01
C ALA A 185 18.70 5.99 -28.97
N GLU A 186 17.54 6.41 -29.42
CA GLU A 186 17.07 7.81 -29.47
C GLU A 186 16.40 8.29 -28.19
N ASP A 187 15.92 7.39 -27.34
CA ASP A 187 15.12 7.75 -26.15
C ASP A 187 15.98 8.20 -24.94
N ARG A 188 17.30 8.02 -25.01
CA ARG A 188 18.24 8.44 -23.92
C ARG A 188 18.47 9.96 -23.87
N ARG A 189 17.92 10.75 -24.78
CA ARG A 189 18.09 12.20 -24.88
C ARG A 189 16.81 13.02 -24.69
N ARG A 190 15.69 12.35 -24.41
CA ARG A 190 14.45 13.07 -24.13
C ARG A 190 14.55 13.62 -22.71
N GLU A 191 14.56 14.93 -22.56
CA GLU A 191 14.26 15.55 -21.28
C GLU A 191 12.84 15.10 -20.86
N PRO A 192 12.64 14.67 -19.60
CA PRO A 192 11.31 14.26 -19.14
C PRO A 192 10.32 15.39 -19.42
N ASP A 193 9.16 15.04 -19.95
CA ASP A 193 8.05 16.00 -20.09
C ASP A 193 7.75 16.57 -18.69
N PRO A 194 7.73 17.89 -18.51
CA PRO A 194 7.43 18.49 -17.20
C PRO A 194 6.06 18.12 -16.62
N GLU A 195 5.16 17.57 -17.46
CA GLU A 195 3.85 17.07 -17.04
C GLU A 195 3.83 15.56 -16.78
N GLU A 196 4.91 14.84 -17.10
CA GLU A 196 5.03 13.41 -16.81
C GLU A 196 5.25 13.18 -15.32
N THR A 197 4.43 12.34 -14.72
CA THR A 197 4.57 11.96 -13.31
C THR A 197 5.82 11.12 -13.10
N GLN A 198 6.55 11.43 -12.05
CA GLN A 198 7.80 10.79 -11.66
C GLN A 198 7.72 10.37 -10.20
N ILE A 199 8.43 9.33 -9.84
CA ILE A 199 8.51 8.90 -8.44
C ILE A 199 9.64 9.64 -7.74
N TRP A 200 9.30 10.23 -6.60
CA TRP A 200 10.23 10.95 -5.73
C TRP A 200 10.35 10.22 -4.40
N LEU A 201 11.59 10.05 -3.95
CA LEU A 201 11.90 9.50 -2.63
C LEU A 201 12.31 10.64 -1.70
N GLY A 202 11.63 10.73 -0.55
CA GLY A 202 12.00 11.64 0.53
C GLY A 202 12.37 10.87 1.77
N VAL A 203 13.56 11.16 2.34
CA VAL A 203 13.95 10.72 3.69
C VAL A 203 13.69 11.85 4.66
N ILE A 204 12.91 11.57 5.70
CA ILE A 204 12.42 12.52 6.70
C ILE A 204 12.94 12.10 8.07
N ASP A 205 13.45 13.04 8.83
CA ASP A 205 13.95 12.80 10.19
C ASP A 205 13.49 13.91 11.12
N VAL A 206 13.12 13.54 12.35
CA VAL A 206 12.66 14.46 13.39
C VAL A 206 13.86 15.18 13.98
N ASP A 207 13.89 16.49 13.85
CA ASP A 207 14.98 17.32 14.37
C ASP A 207 15.07 17.23 15.90
N ASP A 208 16.27 16.97 16.38
CA ASP A 208 16.55 16.93 17.84
C ASP A 208 15.72 15.90 18.63
N PHE A 209 15.26 14.81 17.98
CA PHE A 209 14.39 13.80 18.62
C PHE A 209 14.98 13.22 19.90
N LYS A 210 16.29 13.02 19.95
CA LYS A 210 16.97 12.59 21.17
C LYS A 210 16.75 13.56 22.34
N LYS A 211 16.73 14.89 22.10
CA LYS A 211 16.46 15.88 23.15
C LYS A 211 15.03 15.79 23.67
N ILE A 212 14.09 15.40 22.80
CA ILE A 212 12.70 15.16 23.22
C ILE A 212 12.64 13.96 24.15
N ASN A 213 13.27 12.85 23.78
CA ASN A 213 13.34 11.66 24.62
C ASN A 213 14.05 11.92 25.96
N ASP A 214 15.20 12.60 25.93
CA ASP A 214 15.98 12.92 27.12
C ASP A 214 15.27 13.90 28.05
N GLY A 215 14.47 14.83 27.52
CA GLY A 215 13.75 15.87 28.28
C GLY A 215 12.38 15.46 28.79
N PHE A 216 11.62 14.70 27.99
CA PHE A 216 10.21 14.38 28.28
C PHE A 216 9.95 12.88 28.47
N GLY A 217 10.92 12.02 28.12
CA GLY A 217 10.81 10.57 28.17
C GLY A 217 10.28 9.95 26.87
N HIS A 218 10.53 8.65 26.70
CA HIS A 218 10.22 7.90 25.47
C HIS A 218 8.74 7.92 25.11
N VAL A 219 7.82 7.95 26.08
CA VAL A 219 6.36 8.01 25.81
C VAL A 219 6.00 9.25 25.00
N TYR A 220 6.60 10.40 25.30
CA TYR A 220 6.37 11.63 24.51
C TYR A 220 7.07 11.57 23.14
N GLY A 221 8.23 10.90 23.05
CA GLY A 221 8.85 10.60 21.78
C GLY A 221 7.94 9.77 20.89
N ASP A 222 7.34 8.72 21.44
CA ASP A 222 6.39 7.86 20.72
C ASP A 222 5.15 8.65 20.24
N GLU A 223 4.60 9.55 21.08
CA GLU A 223 3.50 10.45 20.70
C GLU A 223 3.89 11.36 19.52
N VAL A 224 5.13 11.88 19.52
CA VAL A 224 5.65 12.68 18.38
C VAL A 224 5.72 11.86 17.11
N LEU A 225 6.20 10.61 17.18
CA LEU A 225 6.29 9.72 16.02
C LEU A 225 4.90 9.35 15.47
N ILE A 226 3.94 9.04 16.34
CA ILE A 226 2.55 8.77 15.96
C ILE A 226 1.92 10.00 15.29
N LEU A 227 2.17 11.20 15.85
CA LEU A 227 1.69 12.44 15.25
C LEU A 227 2.29 12.66 13.87
N LEU A 228 3.61 12.49 13.72
CA LEU A 228 4.28 12.65 12.43
C LEU A 228 3.72 11.66 11.39
N ALA A 229 3.48 10.42 11.78
CA ALA A 229 2.85 9.42 10.91
C ALA A 229 1.48 9.89 10.39
N ARG A 230 0.63 10.46 11.27
CA ARG A 230 -0.67 11.01 10.88
C ARG A 230 -0.54 12.25 9.97
N LEU A 231 0.45 13.09 10.18
CA LEU A 231 0.71 14.24 9.31
C LEU A 231 1.23 13.80 7.94
N LEU A 232 2.06 12.77 7.89
CA LEU A 232 2.49 12.12 6.64
C LEU A 232 1.27 11.61 5.85
N GLN A 233 0.42 10.78 6.46
CA GLN A 233 -0.79 10.24 5.83
C GLN A 233 -1.74 11.34 5.31
N LYS A 234 -1.83 12.49 6.00
CA LYS A 234 -2.65 13.64 5.55
C LYS A 234 -1.99 14.46 4.44
N SER A 235 -0.65 14.47 4.36
CA SER A 235 0.10 15.28 3.41
C SER A 235 0.31 14.60 2.06
N PHE A 236 0.24 13.29 2.02
CA PHE A 236 0.42 12.47 0.82
C PHE A 236 -0.88 11.79 0.41
N ARG A 237 -0.93 11.31 -0.83
CA ARG A 237 -2.10 10.62 -1.39
C ARG A 237 -2.14 9.18 -0.93
N GLU A 238 -3.29 8.55 -1.06
CA GLU A 238 -3.50 7.13 -0.72
C GLU A 238 -2.56 6.16 -1.47
N ASN A 239 -2.21 6.51 -2.71
CA ASN A 239 -1.29 5.70 -3.53
C ASN A 239 0.20 5.98 -3.24
N ASP A 240 0.52 7.02 -2.47
CA ASP A 240 1.89 7.30 -2.06
C ASP A 240 2.28 6.32 -0.93
N LEU A 241 3.50 5.78 -1.00
CA LEU A 241 3.96 4.78 -0.04
C LEU A 241 4.76 5.46 1.07
N ILE A 242 4.32 5.26 2.32
CA ILE A 242 4.90 5.90 3.50
C ILE A 242 5.44 4.83 4.44
N TYR A 243 6.71 4.95 4.80
CA TYR A 243 7.42 3.97 5.60
C TYR A 243 8.02 4.60 6.85
N ARG A 244 8.09 3.82 7.93
CA ARG A 244 9.00 4.08 9.04
C ARG A 244 10.20 3.15 8.95
N PHE A 245 11.40 3.71 8.81
CA PHE A 245 12.63 2.93 8.68
C PHE A 245 13.18 2.46 10.03
N GLY A 246 12.84 3.13 11.09
CA GLY A 246 13.24 2.86 12.47
C GLY A 246 13.63 4.14 13.22
N GLY A 247 13.59 4.09 14.55
CA GLY A 247 13.85 5.28 15.35
C GLY A 247 12.94 6.45 14.96
N GLU A 248 13.57 7.54 14.52
CA GLU A 248 12.94 8.80 14.11
C GLU A 248 12.91 9.03 12.59
N GLU A 249 13.27 8.01 11.79
CA GLU A 249 13.42 8.12 10.35
C GLU A 249 12.20 7.57 9.60
N PHE A 250 11.70 8.35 8.64
CA PHE A 250 10.60 8.00 7.74
C PHE A 250 11.03 8.15 6.29
N VAL A 251 10.43 7.34 5.42
CA VAL A 251 10.66 7.40 3.97
C VAL A 251 9.33 7.48 3.26
N VAL A 252 9.25 8.30 2.23
CA VAL A 252 8.08 8.45 1.37
C VAL A 252 8.48 8.22 -0.08
N LEU A 253 7.70 7.42 -0.80
CA LEU A 253 7.72 7.33 -2.25
C LEU A 253 6.44 7.97 -2.77
N ALA A 254 6.56 9.12 -3.43
CA ALA A 254 5.42 9.88 -3.94
C ALA A 254 5.48 10.07 -5.45
N GLU A 255 4.33 9.92 -6.11
CA GLU A 255 4.19 10.13 -7.55
C GLU A 255 3.79 11.59 -7.83
N VAL A 256 4.74 12.40 -8.32
CA VAL A 256 4.56 13.84 -8.52
C VAL A 256 5.15 14.28 -9.86
N ALA A 257 4.46 15.18 -10.58
CA ALA A 257 4.96 15.75 -11.83
C ALA A 257 5.98 16.88 -11.57
N GLY A 258 7.23 16.63 -11.90
CA GLY A 258 8.30 17.62 -11.89
C GLY A 258 8.86 17.99 -10.50
N ALA A 259 10.11 18.46 -10.50
CA ALA A 259 10.90 18.74 -9.30
C ALA A 259 10.31 19.86 -8.41
N ASP A 260 9.71 20.88 -9.01
CA ASP A 260 9.14 22.00 -8.24
C ASP A 260 7.89 21.59 -7.46
N ARG A 261 7.02 20.77 -8.07
CA ARG A 261 5.85 20.21 -7.39
C ARG A 261 6.24 19.19 -6.32
N ALA A 262 7.27 18.39 -6.58
CA ALA A 262 7.81 17.48 -5.57
C ALA A 262 8.35 18.26 -4.36
N ALA A 263 9.17 19.31 -4.59
CA ALA A 263 9.64 20.18 -3.52
C ALA A 263 8.48 20.77 -2.71
N ALA A 264 7.48 21.35 -3.37
CA ALA A 264 6.30 21.92 -2.72
C ALA A 264 5.49 20.89 -1.91
N THR A 265 5.45 19.63 -2.37
CA THR A 265 4.75 18.56 -1.63
C THR A 265 5.46 18.24 -0.31
N PHE A 266 6.78 18.10 -0.31
CA PHE A 266 7.54 17.87 0.91
C PHE A 266 7.62 19.11 1.81
N GLU A 267 7.68 20.32 1.24
CA GLU A 267 7.60 21.58 2.00
C GLU A 267 6.27 21.74 2.73
N ARG A 268 5.15 21.32 2.11
CA ARG A 268 3.84 21.30 2.78
C ARG A 268 3.84 20.41 4.03
N LEU A 269 4.44 19.22 3.96
CA LEU A 269 4.63 18.35 5.12
C LEU A 269 5.48 19.05 6.18
N GLN A 270 6.65 19.56 5.80
CA GLN A 270 7.59 20.22 6.71
C GLN A 270 6.90 21.39 7.45
N HIS A 271 6.13 22.21 6.76
CA HIS A 271 5.34 23.30 7.38
C HIS A 271 4.25 22.75 8.30
N ALA A 272 3.51 21.70 7.88
CA ALA A 272 2.48 21.09 8.70
C ALA A 272 3.02 20.55 10.04
N VAL A 273 4.24 20.00 10.03
CA VAL A 273 4.92 19.53 11.25
C VAL A 273 5.37 20.73 12.11
N ALA A 274 6.02 21.73 11.50
CA ALA A 274 6.53 22.89 12.23
C ALA A 274 5.43 23.76 12.87
N ASP A 275 4.24 23.80 12.25
CA ASP A 275 3.09 24.55 12.76
C ASP A 275 2.31 23.82 13.86
N TYR A 276 2.48 22.50 13.95
CA TYR A 276 1.79 21.73 14.98
C TYR A 276 2.46 21.89 16.34
N VAL A 277 1.65 22.14 17.35
CA VAL A 277 2.11 22.25 18.75
C VAL A 277 1.79 20.95 19.48
N VAL A 278 2.82 20.13 19.72
CA VAL A 278 2.69 18.88 20.47
C VAL A 278 2.45 19.22 21.95
N PRO A 279 1.38 18.70 22.56
CA PRO A 279 1.09 18.97 23.97
C PRO A 279 2.31 18.64 24.86
N ARG A 280 2.68 19.56 25.75
CA ARG A 280 3.83 19.50 26.66
C ARG A 280 5.22 19.56 26.04
N VAL A 281 5.43 19.02 24.82
CA VAL A 281 6.72 19.05 24.11
C VAL A 281 6.95 20.40 23.43
N GLY A 282 5.88 20.99 22.87
CA GLY A 282 5.98 22.23 22.10
C GLY A 282 6.10 21.98 20.61
N ARG A 283 6.81 22.85 19.89
CA ARG A 283 7.03 22.74 18.44
C ARG A 283 8.16 21.75 18.15
N VAL A 284 7.90 20.88 17.20
CA VAL A 284 8.86 19.92 16.67
C VAL A 284 9.05 20.23 15.19
N THR A 285 10.25 20.05 14.66
CA THR A 285 10.54 20.25 13.25
C THR A 285 11.11 19.00 12.62
N THR A 286 11.11 18.96 11.29
CA THR A 286 11.68 17.87 10.51
C THR A 286 12.62 18.42 9.43
N SER A 287 13.71 17.70 9.21
CA SER A 287 14.58 17.88 8.06
C SER A 287 14.27 16.81 7.03
N ILE A 288 14.28 17.17 5.75
CA ILE A 288 13.88 16.30 4.65
C ILE A 288 14.89 16.38 3.51
N GLY A 289 15.38 15.22 3.08
CA GLY A 289 16.19 15.07 1.87
C GLY A 289 15.39 14.38 0.78
N VAL A 290 15.34 14.93 -0.42
CA VAL A 290 14.52 14.42 -1.53
C VAL A 290 15.36 14.17 -2.77
N THR A 291 15.15 13.02 -3.43
CA THR A 291 15.74 12.69 -4.73
C THR A 291 14.72 12.07 -5.65
N GLN A 292 14.95 12.15 -6.96
CA GLN A 292 14.12 11.49 -7.96
C GLN A 292 14.52 10.02 -8.10
N LEU A 293 13.54 9.13 -8.10
CA LEU A 293 13.75 7.74 -8.50
C LEU A 293 14.03 7.71 -10.00
N ARG A 294 15.18 7.21 -10.39
CA ARG A 294 15.56 7.07 -11.80
C ARG A 294 15.70 5.61 -12.19
N PRO A 295 15.34 5.24 -13.42
CA PRO A 295 15.55 3.88 -13.92
C PRO A 295 17.00 3.44 -13.71
N TYR A 296 17.16 2.16 -13.37
CA TYR A 296 18.47 1.51 -13.15
C TYR A 296 19.23 1.89 -11.86
N LYS A 297 18.70 2.75 -10.99
CA LYS A 297 19.27 2.94 -9.67
C LYS A 297 18.83 1.84 -8.72
N THR A 298 19.73 1.43 -7.82
CA THR A 298 19.38 0.52 -6.72
C THR A 298 18.72 1.30 -5.57
N ALA A 299 17.96 0.61 -4.73
CA ALA A 299 17.37 1.20 -3.53
C ALA A 299 18.42 1.91 -2.66
N SER A 300 19.57 1.26 -2.47
CA SER A 300 20.67 1.82 -1.68
C SER A 300 21.20 3.13 -2.28
N ALA A 301 21.35 3.20 -3.61
CA ALA A 301 21.85 4.41 -4.27
C ALA A 301 20.89 5.60 -4.18
N VAL A 302 19.57 5.32 -4.28
CA VAL A 302 18.54 6.36 -4.17
C VAL A 302 18.41 6.84 -2.72
N LEU A 303 18.45 5.92 -1.75
CA LEU A 303 18.49 6.28 -0.33
C LEU A 303 19.72 7.11 0.02
N ASP A 304 20.92 6.72 -0.45
CA ASP A 304 22.15 7.48 -0.21
C ASP A 304 22.07 8.92 -0.74
N GLU A 305 21.47 9.14 -1.90
CA GLU A 305 21.25 10.49 -2.44
C GLU A 305 20.31 11.34 -1.55
N ALA A 306 19.21 10.75 -1.12
CA ALA A 306 18.27 11.44 -0.23
C ALA A 306 18.91 11.70 1.15
N ASP A 307 19.68 10.76 1.67
CA ASP A 307 20.41 10.91 2.94
C ASP A 307 21.46 12.02 2.88
N GLN A 308 22.18 12.16 1.76
CA GLN A 308 23.12 13.28 1.57
C GLN A 308 22.40 14.64 1.59
N ALA A 309 21.21 14.72 0.95
CA ALA A 309 20.39 15.92 0.99
C ALA A 309 19.83 16.19 2.40
N LEU A 310 19.41 15.15 3.13
CA LEU A 310 18.96 15.24 4.52
C LEU A 310 20.10 15.69 5.44
N TYR A 311 21.29 15.12 5.28
CA TYR A 311 22.46 15.54 6.05
C TYR A 311 22.78 17.03 5.82
N TYR A 312 22.70 17.48 4.56
CA TYR A 312 22.86 18.90 4.23
C TYR A 312 21.81 19.77 4.92
N ALA A 313 20.52 19.33 4.92
CA ALA A 313 19.44 20.03 5.62
C ALA A 313 19.73 20.18 7.11
N LYS A 314 20.15 19.09 7.78
CA LYS A 314 20.50 19.07 9.21
C LYS A 314 21.71 19.97 9.53
N ALA A 315 22.74 19.94 8.69
CA ALA A 315 23.95 20.74 8.88
C ALA A 315 23.72 22.24 8.65
N ASN A 316 22.72 22.63 7.84
CA ASN A 316 22.47 24.02 7.47
C ASN A 316 21.26 24.64 8.16
N GLY A 317 20.94 24.20 9.39
CA GLY A 317 19.94 24.86 10.25
C GLY A 317 18.64 24.10 10.45
N LYS A 318 18.54 22.87 9.93
CA LYS A 318 17.37 21.99 10.12
C LYS A 318 16.07 22.58 9.58
N ASN A 319 14.93 21.97 9.87
CA ASN A 319 13.58 22.46 9.56
C ASN A 319 13.44 22.90 8.09
N ARG A 320 13.87 22.05 7.15
CA ARG A 320 13.87 22.36 5.72
C ARG A 320 13.84 21.12 4.84
N VAL A 321 13.44 21.36 3.60
CA VAL A 321 13.53 20.38 2.50
C VAL A 321 14.73 20.71 1.65
N CYS A 322 15.53 19.70 1.30
CA CYS A 322 16.65 19.80 0.37
C CYS A 322 16.49 18.80 -0.76
N MET A 323 16.54 19.30 -2.00
CA MET A 323 16.48 18.47 -3.21
C MET A 323 17.91 18.11 -3.63
N TYR A 324 18.23 16.81 -3.69
CA TYR A 324 19.56 16.32 -4.01
C TYR A 324 20.11 16.89 -5.32
N ASP A 325 19.32 16.82 -6.40
CA ASP A 325 19.75 17.30 -7.72
C ASP A 325 20.06 18.80 -7.74
N ARG A 326 19.32 19.61 -6.98
CA ARG A 326 19.58 21.06 -6.85
C ARG A 326 20.89 21.32 -6.10
N LEU A 327 21.11 20.59 -4.99
CA LEU A 327 22.35 20.71 -4.22
C LEU A 327 23.58 20.33 -5.05
N VAL A 328 23.47 19.30 -5.89
CA VAL A 328 24.55 18.91 -6.82
C VAL A 328 24.76 19.97 -7.89
N ALA A 329 23.69 20.49 -8.51
CA ALA A 329 23.75 21.51 -9.55
C ALA A 329 24.36 22.84 -9.05
N GLU A 330 24.11 23.19 -7.79
CA GLU A 330 24.65 24.37 -7.11
C GLU A 330 26.04 24.13 -6.54
N GLY A 331 26.60 22.90 -6.66
CA GLY A 331 27.92 22.55 -6.15
C GLY A 331 28.01 22.46 -4.62
N MET A 332 26.89 22.40 -3.92
CA MET A 332 26.83 22.33 -2.46
C MET A 332 27.21 20.94 -1.93
N ILE A 333 26.93 19.89 -2.70
CA ILE A 333 27.34 18.52 -2.44
C ILE A 333 27.94 17.89 -3.71
N LYS A 334 28.74 16.83 -3.54
CA LYS A 334 29.29 16.08 -4.66
C LYS A 334 28.32 14.95 -5.04
N PRO A 335 28.17 14.65 -6.34
CA PRO A 335 27.37 13.49 -6.76
C PRO A 335 27.87 12.21 -6.10
N SER A 336 26.92 11.35 -5.66
CA SER A 336 27.25 9.98 -5.25
C SER A 336 27.98 9.27 -6.38
N ARG A 337 29.16 8.71 -6.12
CA ARG A 337 29.82 7.85 -7.07
C ARG A 337 29.02 6.57 -7.19
N ILE A 338 28.41 6.33 -8.34
CA ILE A 338 27.90 5.01 -8.69
C ILE A 338 29.13 4.12 -8.85
N ASP A 339 29.44 3.29 -7.87
CA ASP A 339 30.31 2.15 -8.08
C ASP A 339 29.57 1.20 -9.05
N VAL A 340 29.81 1.38 -10.32
CA VAL A 340 29.53 0.35 -11.32
C VAL A 340 30.55 -0.74 -10.97
N GLY A 341 30.10 -1.72 -10.16
CA GLY A 341 30.89 -2.90 -9.89
C GLY A 341 31.37 -3.46 -11.23
N GLU A 342 32.67 -3.59 -11.38
CA GLU A 342 33.26 -4.26 -12.52
C GLU A 342 32.61 -5.63 -12.65
N ILE A 343 31.85 -5.81 -13.73
CA ILE A 343 31.39 -7.13 -14.13
C ILE A 343 32.64 -7.85 -14.61
N GLU A 344 33.27 -8.60 -13.70
CA GLU A 344 34.23 -9.63 -14.13
C GLU A 344 33.43 -10.69 -14.92
N LEU A 345 33.54 -10.62 -16.22
CA LEU A 345 33.10 -11.69 -17.14
C LEU A 345 34.05 -12.87 -16.99
N PHE A 346 33.60 -13.88 -16.25
CA PHE A 346 34.19 -15.22 -16.32
C PHE A 346 33.43 -16.08 -17.33
#